data_8b1fd57c48164c5189162fd4c7d89193
#
_entry.id   8b1fd57c48164c5189162fd4c7d89193
#
_cell.length_a   1.000
_cell.length_b   1.000
_cell.length_c   1.000
_cell.angle_alpha   90.00
_cell.angle_beta   90.00
_cell.angle_gamma   90.00
#
_symmetry.space_group_name_H-M   'P 1'
#
loop_
_entity.id
_entity.type
_entity.pdbx_description
1 polymer ?
#
loop_
_entity_poly.entity_id
_entity_poly.type
_entity_poly.pdbx_seq_one_letter_code
_entity_poly.pdbx_strand_id
1 'polypeptide(L)'
;MNKQQNRGNYFMVPNAIFHLGLHRTAIAIYAYLMRIEDRRTYQCVTSYSTIVKYLSTAPNTVAKYVRTLEERGLIRTERTEIVTKDGRKRNGCLKYHILPIQNAIDLYHERQMAELELTTARQKAKAKAEKLGIGFIPADDGQSA
;
A
#
# COMPACT_ATOMS: atom_id res chain seq x y z
N MET A 1 -5.43 -17.67 -32.54
CA MET A 1 -6.20 -16.92 -31.57
C MET A 1 -6.38 -15.49 -32.07
N ASN A 2 -7.58 -15.06 -32.26
CA ASN A 2 -7.83 -13.73 -32.79
C ASN A 2 -7.55 -12.69 -31.71
N LYS A 3 -6.63 -11.77 -31.93
CA LYS A 3 -6.28 -10.70 -30.98
C LYS A 3 -7.48 -9.84 -30.55
N GLN A 4 -8.53 -9.80 -31.38
CA GLN A 4 -9.73 -9.04 -31.05
C GLN A 4 -10.61 -9.72 -30.01
N GLN A 5 -10.55 -11.04 -29.88
CA GLN A 5 -11.35 -11.78 -28.90
C GLN A 5 -10.85 -11.64 -27.47
N ASN A 6 -9.59 -11.21 -27.29
CA ASN A 6 -9.00 -11.00 -25.98
C ASN A 6 -9.07 -9.55 -25.51
N ARG A 7 -9.62 -8.65 -26.32
CA ARG A 7 -9.82 -7.27 -25.91
C ARG A 7 -10.85 -7.24 -24.78
N GLY A 8 -10.45 -6.76 -23.60
CA GLY A 8 -11.30 -6.70 -22.42
C GLY A 8 -11.08 -7.83 -21.42
N ASN A 9 -10.32 -8.87 -21.77
CA ASN A 9 -9.99 -9.96 -20.85
C ASN A 9 -8.71 -9.69 -20.03
N TYR A 10 -8.16 -8.53 -20.14
CA TYR A 10 -6.98 -8.13 -19.38
C TYR A 10 -7.06 -6.63 -19.04
N PHE A 11 -6.27 -6.25 -18.06
CA PHE A 11 -6.14 -4.86 -17.63
C PHE A 11 -4.67 -4.56 -17.41
N MET A 12 -4.35 -3.26 -17.31
CA MET A 12 -2.97 -2.81 -17.12
C MET A 12 -2.71 -2.45 -15.68
N VAL A 13 -1.53 -2.79 -15.19
CA VAL A 13 -1.03 -2.41 -13.87
C VAL A 13 0.27 -1.62 -14.08
N PRO A 14 0.50 -0.53 -13.34
CA PRO A 14 1.76 0.22 -13.48
C PRO A 14 2.97 -0.65 -13.16
N ASN A 15 3.98 -0.59 -14.01
CA ASN A 15 5.22 -1.33 -13.81
C ASN A 15 5.89 -1.00 -12.47
N ALA A 16 5.77 0.25 -12.04
CA ALA A 16 6.37 0.73 -10.79
C ALA A 16 5.92 -0.04 -9.56
N ILE A 17 4.75 -0.71 -9.60
CA ILE A 17 4.23 -1.47 -8.46
C ILE A 17 5.23 -2.53 -7.96
N PHE A 18 6.06 -3.06 -8.85
CA PHE A 18 7.05 -4.06 -8.53
C PHE A 18 8.35 -3.49 -7.95
N HIS A 19 8.49 -2.17 -7.96
CA HIS A 19 9.70 -1.48 -7.51
C HIS A 19 9.51 -0.70 -6.22
N LEU A 20 8.37 -0.86 -5.56
CA LEU A 20 8.02 -0.11 -4.35
C LEU A 20 8.24 -0.91 -3.06
N GLY A 21 8.82 -2.09 -3.15
CA GLY A 21 9.07 -2.93 -1.98
C GLY A 21 7.81 -3.46 -1.30
N LEU A 22 6.73 -3.64 -2.05
CA LEU A 22 5.46 -4.12 -1.51
C LEU A 22 5.44 -5.65 -1.40
N HIS A 23 4.77 -6.13 -0.36
CA HIS A 23 4.50 -7.56 -0.23
C HIS A 23 3.59 -8.05 -1.36
N ARG A 24 3.77 -9.30 -1.78
CA ARG A 24 2.98 -9.91 -2.87
C ARG A 24 1.48 -9.78 -2.68
N THR A 25 0.98 -9.91 -1.46
CA THR A 25 -0.45 -9.78 -1.17
C THR A 25 -0.94 -8.35 -1.36
N ALA A 26 -0.14 -7.36 -0.98
CA ALA A 26 -0.47 -5.96 -1.24
C ALA A 26 -0.55 -5.68 -2.75
N ILE A 27 0.39 -6.19 -3.52
CA ILE A 27 0.38 -6.09 -4.98
C ILE A 27 -0.87 -6.74 -5.56
N ALA A 28 -1.23 -7.93 -5.08
CA ALA A 28 -2.42 -8.65 -5.55
C ALA A 28 -3.70 -7.87 -5.24
N ILE A 29 -3.83 -7.31 -4.04
CA ILE A 29 -4.99 -6.49 -3.67
C ILE A 29 -5.07 -5.24 -4.56
N TYR A 30 -3.96 -4.55 -4.74
CA TYR A 30 -3.89 -3.37 -5.59
C TYR A 30 -4.32 -3.71 -7.04
N ALA A 31 -3.80 -4.79 -7.58
CA ALA A 31 -4.15 -5.23 -8.92
C ALA A 31 -5.64 -5.57 -9.04
N TYR A 32 -6.20 -6.23 -8.03
CA TYR A 32 -7.63 -6.53 -8.00
C TYR A 32 -8.48 -5.25 -7.98
N LEU A 33 -8.11 -4.27 -7.17
CA LEU A 33 -8.81 -2.98 -7.10
C LEU A 33 -8.73 -2.25 -8.45
N MET A 34 -7.59 -2.27 -9.10
CA MET A 34 -7.43 -1.68 -10.43
C MET A 34 -8.27 -2.38 -11.49
N ARG A 35 -8.44 -3.71 -11.35
CA ARG A 35 -9.29 -4.47 -12.28
C ARG A 35 -10.74 -4.03 -12.21
N ILE A 36 -11.25 -3.74 -11.02
CA ILE A 36 -12.68 -3.41 -10.81
C ILE A 36 -12.96 -1.91 -10.75
N GLU A 37 -11.94 -1.06 -10.79
CA GLU A 37 -12.15 0.40 -10.73
C GLU A 37 -12.95 0.92 -11.92
N ASP A 38 -13.73 1.97 -11.69
CA ASP A 38 -14.29 2.78 -12.74
C ASP A 38 -13.18 3.64 -13.34
N ARG A 39 -12.89 3.48 -14.62
CA ARG A 39 -11.81 4.20 -15.31
C ARG A 39 -12.04 5.70 -15.43
N ARG A 40 -13.26 6.17 -15.23
CA ARG A 40 -13.59 7.60 -15.24
C ARG A 40 -13.27 8.26 -13.91
N THR A 41 -13.60 7.58 -12.81
CA THR A 41 -13.50 8.14 -11.47
C THR A 41 -12.33 7.58 -10.67
N TYR A 42 -11.70 6.50 -11.14
CA TYR A 42 -10.64 5.76 -10.43
C TYR A 42 -11.10 5.28 -9.06
N GLN A 43 -12.37 4.92 -8.97
CA GLN A 43 -13.00 4.48 -7.72
C GLN A 43 -13.62 3.10 -7.89
N CYS A 44 -13.66 2.35 -6.80
CA CYS A 44 -14.40 1.10 -6.75
C CYS A 44 -14.94 0.87 -5.34
N VAL A 45 -15.98 0.06 -5.25
CA VAL A 45 -16.60 -0.34 -3.99
C VAL A 45 -16.55 -1.85 -3.92
N THR A 46 -15.96 -2.38 -2.86
CA THR A 46 -15.90 -3.83 -2.65
C THR A 46 -15.78 -4.13 -1.16
N SER A 47 -16.17 -5.34 -0.77
CA SER A 47 -16.03 -5.81 0.60
C SER A 47 -14.74 -6.60 0.77
N TYR A 48 -14.27 -6.72 2.01
CA TYR A 48 -13.15 -7.61 2.34
C TYR A 48 -13.47 -9.05 1.99
N SER A 49 -14.72 -9.48 2.20
CA SER A 49 -15.16 -10.83 1.84
C SER A 49 -14.96 -11.14 0.37
N THR A 50 -15.25 -10.19 -0.50
CA THR A 50 -15.05 -10.33 -1.95
C THR A 50 -13.57 -10.46 -2.28
N ILE A 51 -12.73 -9.63 -1.70
CA ILE A 51 -11.28 -9.69 -1.90
C ILE A 51 -10.73 -11.03 -1.41
N VAL A 52 -11.15 -11.47 -0.21
CA VAL A 52 -10.78 -12.77 0.35
C VAL A 52 -11.10 -13.90 -0.61
N LYS A 53 -12.30 -13.88 -1.19
CA LYS A 53 -12.75 -14.89 -2.13
C LYS A 53 -11.90 -14.95 -3.40
N TYR A 54 -11.63 -13.79 -4.00
CA TYR A 54 -10.88 -13.75 -5.26
C TYR A 54 -9.39 -13.99 -5.09
N LEU A 55 -8.82 -13.60 -3.96
CA LEU A 55 -7.38 -13.71 -3.73
C LEU A 55 -6.99 -14.89 -2.83
N SER A 56 -7.96 -15.68 -2.38
CA SER A 56 -7.71 -16.84 -1.51
C SER A 56 -6.87 -16.46 -0.28
N THR A 57 -7.27 -15.42 0.40
CA THR A 57 -6.58 -14.88 1.58
C THR A 57 -7.54 -14.77 2.77
N ALA A 58 -7.04 -14.30 3.91
CA ALA A 58 -7.85 -14.12 5.13
C ALA A 58 -8.27 -12.66 5.30
N PRO A 59 -9.41 -12.38 5.98
CA PRO A 59 -9.87 -11.01 6.20
C PRO A 59 -8.87 -10.11 6.92
N ASN A 60 -8.18 -10.64 7.93
CA ASN A 60 -7.15 -9.89 8.66
C ASN A 60 -5.98 -9.53 7.77
N THR A 61 -5.62 -10.41 6.85
CA THR A 61 -4.57 -10.18 5.86
C THR A 61 -4.97 -9.07 4.91
N VAL A 62 -6.22 -9.07 4.43
CA VAL A 62 -6.75 -8.01 3.58
C VAL A 62 -6.70 -6.68 4.31
N ALA A 63 -7.19 -6.62 5.54
CA ALA A 63 -7.19 -5.39 6.35
C ALA A 63 -5.77 -4.84 6.53
N LYS A 64 -4.81 -5.70 6.82
CA LYS A 64 -3.40 -5.34 6.98
C LYS A 64 -2.82 -4.69 5.74
N TYR A 65 -3.00 -5.32 4.58
CA TYR A 65 -2.39 -4.84 3.35
C TYR A 65 -3.16 -3.69 2.69
N VAL A 66 -4.46 -3.58 2.92
CA VAL A 66 -5.21 -2.37 2.56
C VAL A 66 -4.63 -1.16 3.30
N ARG A 67 -4.36 -1.31 4.60
CA ARG A 67 -3.72 -0.26 5.38
C ARG A 67 -2.32 0.07 4.85
N THR A 68 -1.55 -0.95 4.48
CA THR A 68 -0.23 -0.76 3.86
C THR A 68 -0.34 0.05 2.57
N LEU A 69 -1.29 -0.28 1.70
CA LEU A 69 -1.50 0.46 0.46
C LEU A 69 -1.89 1.92 0.70
N GLU A 70 -2.68 2.19 1.73
CA GLU A 70 -3.01 3.56 2.12
C GLU A 70 -1.78 4.32 2.61
N GLU A 71 -1.01 3.74 3.50
CA GLU A 71 0.21 4.33 4.07
C GLU A 71 1.26 4.63 2.99
N ARG A 72 1.28 3.79 1.96
CA ARG A 72 2.22 3.93 0.86
C ARG A 72 1.72 4.85 -0.26
N GLY A 73 0.54 5.46 -0.11
CA GLY A 73 0.02 6.43 -1.06
C GLY A 73 -0.54 5.84 -2.35
N LEU A 74 -0.87 4.57 -2.38
CA LEU A 74 -1.41 3.89 -3.56
C LEU A 74 -2.92 4.01 -3.65
N ILE A 75 -3.59 4.02 -2.53
CA ILE A 75 -5.04 4.11 -2.45
C ILE A 75 -5.47 5.01 -1.28
N ARG A 76 -6.71 5.44 -1.34
CA ARG A 76 -7.42 6.08 -0.23
C ARG A 76 -8.73 5.34 -0.04
N THR A 77 -9.09 5.07 1.20
CA THR A 77 -10.38 4.42 1.51
C THR A 77 -11.36 5.41 2.10
N GLU A 78 -12.62 5.15 1.85
CA GLU A 78 -13.73 5.93 2.36
C GLU A 78 -14.81 4.97 2.84
N ARG A 79 -15.33 5.20 4.04
CA ARG A 79 -16.42 4.40 4.56
C ARG A 79 -17.72 4.80 3.87
N THR A 80 -18.52 3.80 3.51
CA THR A 80 -19.85 4.01 2.98
C THR A 80 -20.89 3.60 4.04
N GLU A 81 -22.04 4.25 4.01
CA GLU A 81 -23.17 3.91 4.86
C GLU A 81 -24.33 3.40 4.01
N ILE A 82 -25.00 2.37 4.49
CA ILE A 82 -26.22 1.85 3.89
C ILE A 82 -27.37 2.16 4.84
N VAL A 83 -28.46 2.72 4.29
CA VAL A 83 -29.70 2.89 5.04
C VAL A 83 -30.58 1.67 4.76
N THR A 84 -30.88 0.90 5.78
CA THR A 84 -31.78 -0.26 5.67
C THR A 84 -33.22 0.18 5.53
N LYS A 85 -34.10 -0.74 5.13
CA LYS A 85 -35.53 -0.48 5.02
C LYS A 85 -36.16 0.02 6.34
N ASP A 86 -35.57 -0.32 7.47
CA ASP A 86 -35.99 0.10 8.82
C ASP A 86 -35.48 1.50 9.19
N GLY A 87 -34.80 2.20 8.28
CA GLY A 87 -34.24 3.51 8.56
C GLY A 87 -32.94 3.48 9.38
N ARG A 88 -32.39 2.29 9.66
CA ARG A 88 -31.13 2.14 10.38
C ARG A 88 -29.96 2.32 9.45
N LYS A 89 -28.94 3.04 9.93
CA LYS A 89 -27.68 3.17 9.22
C LYS A 89 -26.77 2.00 9.57
N ARG A 90 -26.20 1.37 8.55
CA ARG A 90 -25.18 0.33 8.70
C ARG A 90 -23.94 0.69 7.88
N ASN A 91 -22.79 0.21 8.33
CA ASN A 91 -21.56 0.35 7.54
C ASN A 91 -21.70 -0.46 6.26
N GLY A 92 -21.49 0.21 5.12
CA GLY A 92 -21.42 -0.45 3.82
C GLY A 92 -20.01 -0.94 3.50
N CYS A 93 -19.82 -1.38 2.26
CA CYS A 93 -18.50 -1.71 1.74
C CYS A 93 -17.60 -0.47 1.70
N LEU A 94 -16.30 -0.67 1.81
CA LEU A 94 -15.36 0.42 1.63
C LEU A 94 -15.35 0.87 0.17
N LYS A 95 -15.25 2.16 -0.02
CA LYS A 95 -15.00 2.80 -1.29
C LYS A 95 -13.50 3.07 -1.39
N TYR A 96 -12.90 2.61 -2.48
CA TYR A 96 -11.47 2.75 -2.71
C TYR A 96 -11.24 3.78 -3.81
N HIS A 97 -10.33 4.70 -3.55
CA HIS A 97 -9.86 5.66 -4.55
C HIS A 97 -8.44 5.25 -4.94
N ILE A 98 -8.25 4.91 -6.20
CA ILE A 98 -6.92 4.61 -6.72
C ILE A 98 -6.22 5.93 -6.99
N LEU A 99 -5.13 6.17 -6.30
CA LEU A 99 -4.36 7.40 -6.43
C LEU A 99 -3.38 7.31 -7.60
N PRO A 100 -2.94 8.45 -8.16
CA PRO A 100 -1.90 8.42 -9.18
C PRO A 100 -0.65 7.69 -8.66
N ILE A 101 -0.10 6.79 -9.46
CA ILE A 101 1.07 6.00 -9.07
C ILE A 101 2.28 6.86 -8.70
N GLN A 102 2.37 8.05 -9.26
CA GLN A 102 3.46 8.97 -8.96
C GLN A 102 3.51 9.35 -7.48
N ASN A 103 2.37 9.46 -6.82
CA ASN A 103 2.31 9.73 -5.37
C ASN A 103 3.04 8.64 -4.57
N ALA A 104 2.82 7.39 -4.93
CA ALA A 104 3.46 6.26 -4.26
C ALA A 104 4.96 6.21 -4.56
N ILE A 105 5.36 6.52 -5.78
CA ILE A 105 6.76 6.59 -6.17
C ILE A 105 7.48 7.67 -5.36
N ASP A 106 6.89 8.85 -5.26
CA ASP A 106 7.48 9.97 -4.53
C ASP A 106 7.64 9.67 -3.05
N LEU A 107 6.61 9.08 -2.42
CA LEU A 107 6.66 8.66 -1.02
C LEU A 107 7.72 7.60 -0.78
N TYR A 108 7.86 6.65 -1.68
CA TYR A 108 8.88 5.62 -1.59
C TYR A 108 10.28 6.21 -1.64
N HIS A 109 10.51 7.13 -2.57
CA HIS A 109 11.80 7.82 -2.69
C HIS A 109 12.11 8.66 -1.45
N GLU A 110 11.13 9.38 -0.91
CA GLU A 110 11.30 10.14 0.34
C GLU A 110 11.72 9.24 1.50
N ARG A 111 11.08 8.07 1.63
CA ARG A 111 11.44 7.08 2.67
C ARG A 111 12.85 6.55 2.48
N GLN A 112 13.24 6.23 1.25
CA GLN A 112 14.59 5.76 0.93
C GLN A 112 15.64 6.82 1.26
N MET A 113 15.38 8.06 0.92
CA MET A 113 16.27 9.17 1.23
C MET A 113 16.39 9.41 2.75
N ALA A 114 15.28 9.36 3.47
CA ALA A 114 15.27 9.50 4.92
C ALA A 114 16.08 8.39 5.60
N GLU A 115 15.93 7.15 5.17
CA GLU A 115 16.70 6.02 5.69
C GLU A 115 18.21 6.17 5.38
N LEU A 116 18.54 6.62 4.18
CA LEU A 116 19.92 6.86 3.79
C LEU A 116 20.56 7.95 4.64
N GLU A 117 19.89 9.06 4.86
CA GLU A 117 20.35 10.15 5.72
C GLU A 117 20.58 9.69 7.15
N LEU A 118 19.65 8.92 7.70
CA LEU A 118 19.76 8.37 9.04
C LEU A 118 20.95 7.42 9.17
N THR A 119 21.15 6.54 8.20
CA THR A 119 22.28 5.62 8.16
C THR A 119 23.60 6.37 8.08
N THR A 120 23.68 7.39 7.23
CA THR A 120 24.86 8.23 7.09
C THR A 120 25.18 8.97 8.37
N ALA A 121 24.19 9.54 9.04
CA ALA A 121 24.36 10.22 10.30
C ALA A 121 24.89 9.30 11.40
N ARG A 122 24.39 8.07 11.46
CA ARG A 122 24.86 7.04 12.40
C ARG A 122 26.30 6.65 12.12
N GLN A 123 26.67 6.46 10.86
CA GLN A 123 28.04 6.12 10.50
C GLN A 123 29.01 7.23 10.86
N LYS A 124 28.65 8.48 10.61
CA LYS A 124 29.47 9.64 11.00
C LYS A 124 29.63 9.75 12.52
N ALA A 125 28.55 9.55 13.27
CA ALA A 125 28.58 9.58 14.72
C ALA A 125 29.46 8.46 15.29
N LYS A 126 29.35 7.27 14.74
CA LYS A 126 30.17 6.11 15.12
C LYS A 126 31.65 6.37 14.84
N ALA A 127 31.97 6.85 13.66
CA ALA A 127 33.35 7.17 13.28
C ALA A 127 33.95 8.24 14.19
N LYS A 128 33.17 9.27 14.54
CA LYS A 128 33.58 10.32 15.44
C LYS A 128 33.83 9.77 16.86
N ALA A 129 32.96 8.92 17.37
CA ALA A 129 33.11 8.30 18.68
C ALA A 129 34.34 7.39 18.72
N GLU A 130 34.58 6.59 17.70
CA GLU A 130 35.78 5.74 17.58
C GLU A 130 37.07 6.59 17.57
N LYS A 131 37.05 7.67 16.79
CA LYS A 131 38.19 8.60 16.71
C LYS A 131 38.51 9.26 18.05
N LEU A 132 37.49 9.52 18.87
CA LEU A 132 37.64 10.11 20.19
C LEU A 132 37.90 9.08 21.29
N GLY A 133 37.93 7.79 20.94
CA GLY A 133 38.11 6.71 21.90
C GLY A 133 36.92 6.52 22.85
N ILE A 134 35.74 6.98 22.47
CA ILE A 134 34.51 6.88 23.23
C ILE A 134 33.65 5.73 22.69
N GLY A 135 33.08 4.90 23.55
CA GLY A 135 32.14 3.89 23.15
C GLY A 135 30.90 4.51 22.53
N PHE A 136 30.52 4.05 21.32
CA PHE A 136 29.34 4.52 20.63
C PHE A 136 28.15 3.61 20.93
N ILE A 137 27.09 4.20 21.48
CA ILE A 137 25.81 3.52 21.63
C ILE A 137 24.85 4.18 20.66
N PRO A 138 24.38 3.47 19.61
CA PRO A 138 23.45 4.05 18.68
C PRO A 138 22.17 4.46 19.38
N ALA A 139 21.58 5.59 18.95
CA ALA A 139 20.28 5.99 19.41
C ALA A 139 19.31 4.83 19.18
N ASP A 140 18.58 4.47 20.22
CA ASP A 140 17.80 3.26 20.19
C ASP A 140 16.66 3.36 19.19
N ASP A 141 16.59 2.38 18.32
CA ASP A 141 15.56 2.25 17.30
C ASP A 141 14.39 1.41 17.78
N GLY A 142 14.17 1.33 19.07
CA GLY A 142 13.18 0.44 19.63
C GLY A 142 13.64 -1.00 19.72
N GLN A 143 14.93 -1.24 19.59
CA GLN A 143 15.54 -2.54 19.83
C GLN A 143 16.19 -2.63 21.20
N SER A 144 15.57 -2.06 22.19
CA SER A 144 15.96 -2.41 23.53
C SER A 144 15.77 -3.92 23.68
N ALA A 145 16.84 -4.58 23.79
CA ALA A 145 16.85 -6.01 23.98
C ALA A 145 15.92 -6.42 25.12
#